data_b3d6a9e1c636b5eb73a5aa514674d491
#
_entry.id   b3d6a9e1c636b5eb73a5aa514674d491
#
_cell.length_a   1.000
_cell.length_b   1.000
_cell.length_c   1.000
_cell.angle_alpha   90.00
_cell.angle_beta   90.00
_cell.angle_gamma   90.00
#
_symmetry.space_group_name_H-M   'P 1'
#
loop_
_entity.id
_entity.type
_entity.pdbx_description
1 polymer ?
#
loop_
_entity_poly.entity_id
_entity_poly.type
_entity_poly.pdbx_seq_one_letter_code
_entity_poly.pdbx_strand_id
1 'polypeptide(L)'
;MTKLCRLSVLLFLASVLLACSQTPTLEETPSSEFAVQGLHPVQSSGFNAAYVRPGAGLPSYKILNIEKMAVADVHVTHTTAPGTNRRDWLISPARETNLQQAWSRAMNRSFAAYSLSGNGDKVLRITATLMRLAPGRTSAAAGRVSGLPGTSMNTVDVSVEFRLYEQSSGDLLAVIRDTRTVAMLQWTLADGADMANVFNAWAALLHTRVSGK
;
A
#
# COMPACT_ATOMS: atom_id res chain seq x y z
N MET A 1 15.95 -45.61 26.04
CA MET A 1 16.48 -44.25 25.78
C MET A 1 15.91 -43.55 24.52
N THR A 2 15.21 -44.26 23.64
CA THR A 2 14.72 -43.72 22.35
C THR A 2 13.38 -42.98 22.40
N LYS A 3 12.60 -43.12 23.47
CA LYS A 3 11.28 -42.43 23.59
C LYS A 3 11.34 -41.00 24.15
N LEU A 4 12.39 -40.67 24.94
CA LEU A 4 12.58 -39.31 25.46
C LEU A 4 13.04 -38.31 24.38
N CYS A 5 13.82 -38.77 23.42
CA CYS A 5 14.37 -37.91 22.35
C CYS A 5 13.30 -37.45 21.34
N ARG A 6 12.23 -38.26 21.15
CA ARG A 6 11.12 -37.91 20.24
C ARG A 6 10.16 -36.85 20.80
N LEU A 7 10.03 -36.80 22.14
CA LEU A 7 9.17 -35.81 22.79
C LEU A 7 9.79 -34.40 22.78
N SER A 8 11.15 -34.33 22.91
CA SER A 8 11.86 -33.06 22.88
C SER A 8 11.86 -32.40 21.50
N VAL A 9 11.90 -33.19 20.42
CA VAL A 9 11.85 -32.66 19.04
C VAL A 9 10.44 -32.10 18.71
N LEU A 10 9.39 -32.74 19.18
CA LEU A 10 8.00 -32.26 18.98
C LEU A 10 7.71 -30.95 19.74
N LEU A 11 8.29 -30.74 20.92
CA LEU A 11 8.15 -29.49 21.66
C LEU A 11 8.90 -28.33 21.02
N PHE A 12 10.02 -28.61 20.33
CA PHE A 12 10.81 -27.56 19.64
C PHE A 12 10.17 -27.12 18.32
N LEU A 13 9.42 -27.99 17.62
CA LEU A 13 8.69 -27.63 16.42
C LEU A 13 7.44 -26.78 16.70
N ALA A 14 6.85 -26.89 17.88
CA ALA A 14 5.66 -26.10 18.23
C ALA A 14 5.97 -24.63 18.56
N SER A 15 7.21 -24.31 18.90
CA SER A 15 7.60 -22.94 19.28
C SER A 15 7.95 -22.02 18.10
N VAL A 16 8.03 -22.52 16.87
CA VAL A 16 8.42 -21.74 15.69
C VAL A 16 7.20 -21.12 14.96
N LEU A 17 5.97 -21.47 15.34
CA LEU A 17 4.74 -21.00 14.67
C LEU A 17 4.11 -19.76 15.29
N LEU A 18 4.71 -19.15 16.31
CA LEU A 18 4.33 -17.83 16.82
C LEU A 18 5.03 -16.74 16.00
N ALA A 19 4.85 -16.75 14.68
CA ALA A 19 5.04 -15.54 13.89
C ALA A 19 3.99 -14.54 14.37
N CYS A 20 4.38 -13.67 15.29
CA CYS A 20 3.56 -12.56 15.78
C CYS A 20 3.17 -11.67 14.60
N SER A 21 2.02 -11.90 14.01
CA SER A 21 1.35 -10.85 13.25
C SER A 21 0.95 -9.80 14.28
N GLN A 22 1.73 -8.71 14.37
CA GLN A 22 1.42 -7.64 15.30
C GLN A 22 0.08 -7.04 14.91
N THR A 23 -0.86 -7.07 15.83
CA THR A 23 -2.17 -6.42 15.65
C THR A 23 -1.95 -4.91 15.57
N PRO A 24 -2.57 -4.21 14.60
CA PRO A 24 -2.49 -2.76 14.54
C PRO A 24 -3.01 -2.12 15.83
N THR A 25 -2.25 -1.17 16.37
CA THR A 25 -2.61 -0.44 17.59
C THR A 25 -2.68 1.04 17.31
N LEU A 26 -3.74 1.68 17.80
CA LEU A 26 -3.95 3.12 17.69
C LEU A 26 -3.21 3.82 18.83
N GLU A 27 -2.45 4.86 18.53
CA GLU A 27 -1.80 5.69 19.54
C GLU A 27 -2.82 6.59 20.26
N GLU A 28 -2.56 6.93 21.51
CA GLU A 28 -3.46 7.77 22.31
C GLU A 28 -3.42 9.24 21.88
N THR A 29 -2.29 9.69 21.34
CA THR A 29 -2.09 11.11 20.96
C THR A 29 -2.31 11.32 19.47
N PRO A 30 -3.06 12.34 19.06
CA PRO A 30 -3.21 12.69 17.65
C PRO A 30 -1.84 12.99 16.99
N SER A 31 -1.72 12.67 15.71
CA SER A 31 -0.59 13.09 14.90
C SER A 31 -0.54 14.61 14.81
N SER A 32 0.64 15.23 14.96
CA SER A 32 0.81 16.68 14.78
C SER A 32 0.40 17.15 13.38
N GLU A 33 0.60 16.34 12.35
CA GLU A 33 0.23 16.64 10.97
C GLU A 33 -1.31 16.68 10.78
N PHE A 34 -2.03 15.82 11.49
CA PHE A 34 -3.48 15.67 11.35
C PHE A 34 -4.25 15.98 12.64
N ALA A 35 -3.68 16.83 13.51
CA ALA A 35 -4.27 17.16 14.79
C ALA A 35 -5.66 17.81 14.64
N VAL A 36 -5.83 18.69 13.65
CA VAL A 36 -7.11 19.35 13.36
C VAL A 36 -8.19 18.33 12.93
N GLN A 37 -7.80 17.28 12.21
CA GLN A 37 -8.71 16.21 11.78
C GLN A 37 -8.91 15.14 12.86
N GLY A 38 -8.16 15.20 13.96
CA GLY A 38 -8.23 14.23 15.04
C GLY A 38 -7.77 12.82 14.64
N LEU A 39 -6.79 12.72 13.72
CA LEU A 39 -6.27 11.42 13.32
C LEU A 39 -5.08 11.03 14.19
N HIS A 40 -5.10 9.79 14.67
CA HIS A 40 -4.08 9.18 15.51
C HIS A 40 -3.23 8.20 14.71
N PRO A 41 -1.91 8.14 14.95
CA PRO A 41 -1.05 7.15 14.30
C PRO A 41 -1.47 5.73 14.64
N VAL A 42 -1.30 4.82 13.67
CA VAL A 42 -1.54 3.39 13.83
C VAL A 42 -0.24 2.63 13.68
N GLN A 43 0.23 2.03 14.76
CA GLN A 43 1.40 1.17 14.76
C GLN A 43 1.07 -0.19 14.11
N SER A 44 2.07 -0.82 13.50
CA SER A 44 1.93 -2.15 12.88
C SER A 44 0.80 -2.24 11.85
N SER A 45 0.52 -1.13 11.17
CA SER A 45 -0.52 -1.07 10.12
C SER A 45 -0.20 -1.91 8.88
N GLY A 46 1.08 -2.27 8.68
CA GLY A 46 1.59 -2.90 7.45
C GLY A 46 1.88 -1.91 6.32
N PHE A 47 1.50 -0.65 6.47
CA PHE A 47 1.88 0.47 5.62
C PHE A 47 3.04 1.26 6.23
N ASN A 48 3.70 2.12 5.46
CA ASN A 48 4.76 2.98 5.99
C ASN A 48 4.24 3.96 7.05
N ALA A 49 3.04 4.50 6.84
CA ALA A 49 2.34 5.31 7.82
C ALA A 49 0.81 5.15 7.66
N ALA A 50 0.11 5.10 8.77
CA ALA A 50 -1.34 5.12 8.80
C ALA A 50 -1.83 5.96 9.98
N TYR A 51 -2.88 6.72 9.73
CA TYR A 51 -3.51 7.60 10.70
C TYR A 51 -5.02 7.37 10.62
N VAL A 52 -5.66 7.16 11.76
CA VAL A 52 -7.09 6.83 11.81
C VAL A 52 -7.77 7.67 12.91
N ARG A 53 -8.99 8.14 12.64
CA ARG A 53 -9.81 8.80 13.64
C ARG A 53 -10.28 7.77 14.68
N PRO A 54 -10.09 7.99 15.98
CA PRO A 54 -10.66 7.13 17.00
C PRO A 54 -12.16 6.95 16.81
N GLY A 55 -12.64 5.73 16.87
CA GLY A 55 -14.07 5.45 16.66
C GLY A 55 -14.57 5.52 15.21
N ALA A 56 -13.68 5.63 14.21
CA ALA A 56 -14.06 5.68 12.79
C ALA A 56 -14.95 4.51 12.31
N GLY A 57 -14.88 3.36 13.00
CA GLY A 57 -15.76 2.23 12.73
C GLY A 57 -15.67 1.70 11.31
N LEU A 58 -14.49 1.72 10.68
CA LEU A 58 -14.30 1.31 9.29
C LEU A 58 -14.95 -0.03 8.92
N PRO A 59 -14.95 -1.08 9.78
CA PRO A 59 -15.60 -2.34 9.45
C PRO A 59 -17.13 -2.26 9.31
N SER A 60 -17.75 -1.18 9.77
CA SER A 60 -19.21 -0.99 9.65
C SER A 60 -19.67 -0.54 8.27
N TYR A 61 -18.77 -0.01 7.45
CA TYR A 61 -19.08 0.40 6.08
C TYR A 61 -19.22 -0.83 5.18
N LYS A 62 -20.29 -0.88 4.41
CA LYS A 62 -20.59 -1.99 3.46
C LYS A 62 -20.72 -1.48 2.03
N ILE A 63 -20.82 -0.17 1.86
CA ILE A 63 -20.88 0.51 0.57
C ILE A 63 -19.60 1.34 0.43
N LEU A 64 -18.92 1.18 -0.69
CA LEU A 64 -17.70 1.92 -0.99
C LEU A 64 -17.89 2.73 -2.27
N ASN A 65 -17.39 3.95 -2.25
CA ASN A 65 -17.17 4.76 -3.44
C ASN A 65 -15.66 4.88 -3.66
N ILE A 66 -15.15 4.16 -4.65
CA ILE A 66 -13.72 4.13 -4.97
C ILE A 66 -13.47 5.07 -6.15
N GLU A 67 -12.74 6.14 -5.89
CA GLU A 67 -12.42 7.13 -6.92
C GLU A 67 -11.27 6.66 -7.81
N LYS A 68 -11.16 7.28 -8.98
CA LYS A 68 -9.98 7.13 -9.85
C LYS A 68 -8.73 7.59 -9.11
N MET A 69 -7.61 6.91 -9.32
CA MET A 69 -6.34 7.34 -8.74
C MET A 69 -5.91 8.67 -9.34
N ALA A 70 -5.61 9.65 -8.50
CA ALA A 70 -5.05 10.92 -8.95
C ALA A 70 -3.56 10.75 -9.25
N VAL A 71 -3.15 11.15 -10.46
CA VAL A 71 -1.75 11.05 -10.94
C VAL A 71 -1.24 12.37 -11.52
N ALA A 72 -2.08 13.41 -11.58
CA ALA A 72 -1.74 14.67 -12.25
C ALA A 72 -0.57 15.41 -11.58
N ASP A 73 -0.51 15.37 -10.26
CA ASP A 73 0.44 16.13 -9.45
C ASP A 73 1.59 15.26 -8.90
N VAL A 74 1.86 14.13 -9.54
CA VAL A 74 2.92 13.24 -9.08
C VAL A 74 4.29 13.93 -9.10
N HIS A 75 4.95 13.93 -7.96
CA HIS A 75 6.31 14.47 -7.85
C HIS A 75 7.32 13.49 -8.42
N VAL A 76 7.88 13.83 -9.58
CA VAL A 76 8.99 13.07 -10.19
C VAL A 76 10.30 13.75 -9.76
N THR A 77 11.19 13.02 -9.09
CA THR A 77 12.47 13.57 -8.66
C THR A 77 13.34 13.98 -9.85
N HIS A 78 14.18 15.00 -9.66
CA HIS A 78 15.10 15.47 -10.73
C HIS A 78 16.20 14.46 -11.06
N THR A 79 16.52 13.58 -10.11
CA THR A 79 17.55 12.56 -10.28
C THR A 79 16.95 11.37 -11.03
N THR A 80 17.53 11.00 -12.16
CA THR A 80 17.16 9.78 -12.90
C THR A 80 18.11 8.65 -12.51
N ALA A 81 17.62 7.40 -12.54
CA ALA A 81 18.49 6.24 -12.40
C ALA A 81 19.41 6.09 -13.62
N PRO A 82 20.64 5.59 -13.46
CA PRO A 82 21.53 5.30 -14.57
C PRO A 82 20.84 4.45 -15.64
N GLY A 83 21.00 4.79 -16.91
CA GLY A 83 20.39 4.06 -18.03
C GLY A 83 18.93 4.40 -18.32
N THR A 84 18.35 5.37 -17.61
CA THR A 84 17.00 5.88 -17.89
C THR A 84 17.07 7.32 -18.34
N ASN A 85 16.03 7.77 -19.06
CA ASN A 85 15.83 9.17 -19.40
C ASN A 85 14.56 9.71 -18.71
N ARG A 86 14.45 11.05 -18.70
CA ARG A 86 13.35 11.71 -18.01
C ARG A 86 11.96 11.24 -18.50
N ARG A 87 11.83 10.87 -19.77
CA ARG A 87 10.57 10.38 -20.34
C ARG A 87 10.10 9.10 -19.68
N ASP A 88 11.01 8.25 -19.21
CA ASP A 88 10.70 6.98 -18.59
C ASP A 88 9.96 7.17 -17.24
N TRP A 89 10.07 8.35 -16.66
CA TRP A 89 9.51 8.70 -15.36
C TRP A 89 8.17 9.46 -15.45
N LEU A 90 7.89 10.09 -16.59
CA LEU A 90 6.69 10.90 -16.75
C LEU A 90 5.43 10.05 -16.88
N ILE A 91 4.31 10.59 -16.39
CA ILE A 91 3.00 10.00 -16.59
C ILE A 91 2.51 10.43 -17.99
N SER A 92 2.63 9.53 -18.96
CA SER A 92 2.00 9.67 -20.26
C SER A 92 0.50 9.35 -20.19
N PRO A 93 -0.35 9.80 -21.10
CA PRO A 93 -1.77 9.42 -21.14
C PRO A 93 -1.99 7.91 -21.19
N ALA A 94 -1.12 7.17 -21.90
CA ALA A 94 -1.18 5.70 -21.94
C ALA A 94 -0.86 5.10 -20.56
N ARG A 95 0.20 5.61 -19.91
CA ARG A 95 0.56 5.16 -18.55
C ARG A 95 -0.54 5.48 -17.54
N GLU A 96 -1.10 6.68 -17.58
CA GLU A 96 -2.25 7.02 -16.74
C GLU A 96 -3.40 6.03 -16.92
N THR A 97 -3.78 5.73 -18.16
CA THR A 97 -4.84 4.77 -18.47
C THR A 97 -4.53 3.38 -17.86
N ASN A 98 -3.31 2.89 -18.01
CA ASN A 98 -2.90 1.59 -17.50
C ASN A 98 -2.89 1.55 -15.96
N LEU A 99 -2.41 2.62 -15.30
CA LEU A 99 -2.44 2.75 -13.85
C LEU A 99 -3.88 2.78 -13.32
N GLN A 100 -4.77 3.54 -13.97
CA GLN A 100 -6.19 3.58 -13.61
C GLN A 100 -6.87 2.21 -13.74
N GLN A 101 -6.61 1.50 -14.83
CA GLN A 101 -7.15 0.16 -15.03
C GLN A 101 -6.60 -0.84 -14.01
N ALA A 102 -5.30 -0.80 -13.72
CA ALA A 102 -4.68 -1.68 -12.74
C ALA A 102 -5.22 -1.41 -11.33
N TRP A 103 -5.36 -0.13 -10.94
CA TRP A 103 -5.99 0.30 -9.69
C TRP A 103 -7.43 -0.19 -9.57
N SER A 104 -8.26 0.10 -10.57
CA SER A 104 -9.66 -0.31 -10.58
C SER A 104 -9.82 -1.82 -10.46
N ARG A 105 -9.05 -2.61 -11.22
CA ARG A 105 -9.08 -4.08 -11.13
C ARG A 105 -8.68 -4.59 -9.76
N ALA A 106 -7.64 -4.00 -9.16
CA ALA A 106 -7.16 -4.39 -7.83
C ALA A 106 -8.21 -4.14 -6.75
N MET A 107 -8.81 -2.95 -6.76
CA MET A 107 -9.85 -2.56 -5.81
C MET A 107 -11.12 -3.41 -5.97
N ASN A 108 -11.61 -3.58 -7.19
CA ASN A 108 -12.79 -4.40 -7.47
C ASN A 108 -12.60 -5.86 -7.00
N ARG A 109 -11.40 -6.41 -7.17
CA ARG A 109 -11.08 -7.77 -6.70
C ARG A 109 -11.04 -7.84 -5.18
N SER A 110 -10.33 -6.93 -4.53
CA SER A 110 -10.14 -6.97 -3.08
C SER A 110 -11.43 -6.66 -2.32
N PHE A 111 -12.27 -5.80 -2.86
CA PHE A 111 -13.53 -5.38 -2.24
C PHE A 111 -14.77 -6.01 -2.89
N ALA A 112 -14.63 -7.16 -3.53
CA ALA A 112 -15.75 -7.83 -4.22
C ALA A 112 -16.96 -8.16 -3.33
N ALA A 113 -16.77 -8.25 -2.02
CA ALA A 113 -17.84 -8.48 -1.04
C ALA A 113 -18.57 -7.20 -0.61
N TYR A 114 -18.15 -6.04 -1.09
CA TYR A 114 -18.76 -4.74 -0.80
C TYR A 114 -19.60 -4.27 -1.99
N SER A 115 -20.60 -3.44 -1.73
CA SER A 115 -21.27 -2.68 -2.80
C SER A 115 -20.35 -1.55 -3.26
N LEU A 116 -19.89 -1.60 -4.52
CA LEU A 116 -18.91 -0.63 -5.06
C LEU A 116 -19.56 0.60 -5.70
N SER A 117 -20.82 0.80 -5.50
CA SER A 117 -21.55 2.03 -5.81
C SER A 117 -22.89 1.96 -5.11
N GLY A 118 -23.33 3.07 -4.55
CA GLY A 118 -24.62 3.14 -3.90
C GLY A 118 -24.78 4.44 -3.13
N ASN A 119 -26.04 4.77 -2.89
CA ASN A 119 -26.44 5.86 -2.00
C ASN A 119 -26.95 5.22 -0.70
N GLY A 120 -26.45 5.67 0.41
CA GLY A 120 -26.85 5.20 1.73
C GLY A 120 -26.22 6.05 2.82
N ASP A 121 -26.65 5.85 4.05
CA ASP A 121 -26.22 6.65 5.19
C ASP A 121 -24.76 6.38 5.60
N LYS A 122 -24.21 5.22 5.18
CA LYS A 122 -22.84 4.80 5.50
C LYS A 122 -22.09 4.37 4.24
N VAL A 123 -21.59 5.34 3.51
CA VAL A 123 -20.74 5.12 2.33
C VAL A 123 -19.32 5.58 2.66
N LEU A 124 -18.35 4.68 2.52
CA LEU A 124 -16.94 5.01 2.64
C LEU A 124 -16.40 5.42 1.27
N ARG A 125 -15.98 6.67 1.15
CA ARG A 125 -15.29 7.17 -0.04
C ARG A 125 -13.80 6.95 0.11
N ILE A 126 -13.18 6.30 -0.88
CA ILE A 126 -11.75 6.00 -0.91
C ILE A 126 -11.12 6.74 -2.09
N THR A 127 -10.19 7.62 -1.80
CA THR A 127 -9.35 8.30 -2.79
C THR A 127 -7.94 7.74 -2.74
N ALA A 128 -7.26 7.70 -3.87
CA ALA A 128 -5.86 7.33 -3.98
C ALA A 128 -5.12 8.39 -4.79
N THR A 129 -3.96 8.82 -4.32
CA THR A 129 -3.11 9.80 -5.00
C THR A 129 -1.71 9.22 -5.13
N LEU A 130 -1.21 9.17 -6.35
CA LEU A 130 0.20 8.87 -6.60
C LEU A 130 1.02 10.11 -6.25
N MET A 131 1.83 10.01 -5.19
CA MET A 131 2.49 11.17 -4.61
C MET A 131 3.86 11.43 -5.22
N ARG A 132 4.63 10.36 -5.43
CA ARG A 132 6.05 10.51 -5.78
C ARG A 132 6.57 9.31 -6.55
N LEU A 133 7.46 9.61 -7.50
CA LEU A 133 8.32 8.66 -8.18
C LEU A 133 9.77 9.08 -7.97
N ALA A 134 10.61 8.17 -7.55
CA ALA A 134 12.03 8.41 -7.33
C ALA A 134 12.86 7.17 -7.71
N PRO A 135 14.14 7.33 -8.05
CA PRO A 135 15.05 6.20 -8.11
C PRO A 135 15.04 5.45 -6.79
N GLY A 136 14.81 4.15 -6.84
CA GLY A 136 14.82 3.30 -5.66
C GLY A 136 16.23 3.21 -5.08
N ARG A 137 16.31 3.09 -3.76
CA ARG A 137 17.57 2.84 -3.09
C ARG A 137 17.98 1.39 -3.36
N THR A 138 19.10 1.19 -4.03
CA THR A 138 19.72 -0.14 -4.09
C THR A 138 20.15 -0.51 -2.69
N SER A 139 19.42 -1.42 -2.04
CA SER A 139 19.92 -1.96 -0.79
C SER A 139 21.18 -2.77 -1.09
N ALA A 140 22.27 -2.49 -0.40
CA ALA A 140 23.51 -3.26 -0.50
C ALA A 140 23.29 -4.77 -0.21
N ALA A 141 22.19 -5.13 0.40
CA ALA A 141 21.77 -6.51 0.63
C ALA A 141 21.26 -7.21 -0.65
N ALA A 142 20.60 -6.49 -1.59
CA ALA A 142 20.13 -7.09 -2.84
C ALA A 142 21.29 -7.47 -3.78
N GLY A 143 22.42 -6.77 -3.70
CA GLY A 143 23.62 -7.09 -4.50
C GLY A 143 24.38 -8.35 -4.06
N ARG A 144 24.10 -8.89 -2.89
CA ARG A 144 24.79 -10.08 -2.37
C ARG A 144 24.11 -11.41 -2.72
N VAL A 145 22.86 -11.40 -3.15
CA VAL A 145 22.09 -12.63 -3.40
C VAL A 145 22.30 -13.18 -4.82
N SER A 146 22.74 -12.37 -5.78
CA SER A 146 22.81 -12.78 -7.18
C SER A 146 24.19 -13.23 -7.66
N GLY A 147 25.25 -13.10 -6.87
CA GLY A 147 26.59 -13.60 -7.24
C GLY A 147 27.16 -13.08 -8.57
N LEU A 148 26.49 -12.17 -9.25
CA LEU A 148 26.90 -11.56 -10.50
C LEU A 148 27.39 -10.12 -10.24
N PRO A 149 28.65 -9.81 -10.52
CA PRO A 149 29.13 -8.44 -10.41
C PRO A 149 28.49 -7.59 -11.50
N GLY A 150 27.75 -6.54 -11.11
CA GLY A 150 27.44 -5.42 -12.00
C GLY A 150 26.01 -5.21 -12.44
N THR A 151 25.02 -5.98 -12.03
CA THR A 151 23.61 -5.62 -12.29
C THR A 151 23.04 -4.86 -11.10
N SER A 152 23.28 -3.55 -11.03
CA SER A 152 22.39 -2.68 -10.26
C SER A 152 21.00 -2.77 -10.91
N MET A 153 20.08 -3.52 -10.31
CA MET A 153 18.70 -3.49 -10.78
C MET A 153 18.20 -2.06 -10.55
N ASN A 154 18.01 -1.31 -11.62
CA ASN A 154 17.38 -0.02 -11.56
C ASN A 154 15.99 -0.21 -10.97
N THR A 155 15.73 0.43 -9.87
CA THR A 155 14.46 0.37 -9.18
C THR A 155 13.81 1.74 -9.11
N VAL A 156 12.50 1.73 -8.94
CA VAL A 156 11.67 2.92 -8.75
C VAL A 156 10.95 2.79 -7.42
N ASP A 157 11.04 3.81 -6.59
CA ASP A 157 10.18 3.98 -5.43
C ASP A 157 8.90 4.70 -5.85
N VAL A 158 7.78 4.02 -5.67
CA VAL A 158 6.44 4.52 -5.99
C VAL A 158 5.71 4.76 -4.69
N SER A 159 5.35 6.02 -4.41
CA SER A 159 4.67 6.42 -3.19
C SER A 159 3.21 6.79 -3.45
N VAL A 160 2.31 6.34 -2.59
CA VAL A 160 0.87 6.58 -2.67
C VAL A 160 0.34 7.09 -1.33
N GLU A 161 -0.69 7.93 -1.40
CA GLU A 161 -1.52 8.31 -0.26
C GLU A 161 -2.97 7.88 -0.53
N PHE A 162 -3.56 7.17 0.41
CA PHE A 162 -4.99 6.87 0.45
C PHE A 162 -5.66 7.74 1.49
N ARG A 163 -6.82 8.30 1.15
CA ARG A 163 -7.67 8.98 2.11
C ARG A 163 -9.06 8.35 2.12
N LEU A 164 -9.56 8.09 3.30
CA LEU A 164 -10.85 7.49 3.54
C LEU A 164 -11.77 8.53 4.19
N TYR A 165 -12.92 8.74 3.59
CA TYR A 165 -13.89 9.73 4.06
C TYR A 165 -15.25 9.08 4.31
N GLU A 166 -15.97 9.59 5.28
CA GLU A 166 -17.41 9.41 5.29
C GLU A 166 -18.01 10.26 4.18
N GLN A 167 -18.71 9.66 3.25
CA GLN A 167 -19.17 10.37 2.05
C GLN A 167 -20.23 11.44 2.37
N SER A 168 -21.12 11.17 3.32
CA SER A 168 -22.23 12.05 3.66
C SER A 168 -21.79 13.34 4.36
N SER A 169 -20.86 13.24 5.31
CA SER A 169 -20.35 14.39 6.07
C SER A 169 -19.10 15.01 5.44
N GLY A 170 -18.38 14.26 4.63
CA GLY A 170 -17.06 14.65 4.13
C GLY A 170 -15.94 14.50 5.16
N ASP A 171 -16.24 13.91 6.32
CA ASP A 171 -15.27 13.71 7.38
C ASP A 171 -14.12 12.79 6.97
N LEU A 172 -12.89 13.24 7.19
CA LEU A 172 -11.69 12.43 6.98
C LEU A 172 -11.57 11.42 8.13
N LEU A 173 -11.64 10.14 7.80
CA LEU A 173 -11.59 9.03 8.75
C LEU A 173 -10.21 8.41 8.86
N ALA A 174 -9.45 8.38 7.76
CA ALA A 174 -8.10 7.83 7.75
C ALA A 174 -7.25 8.45 6.63
N VAL A 175 -5.93 8.50 6.88
CA VAL A 175 -4.89 8.76 5.89
C VAL A 175 -3.88 7.64 5.97
N ILE A 176 -3.52 7.07 4.84
CA ILE A 176 -2.59 5.94 4.76
C ILE A 176 -1.56 6.25 3.68
N ARG A 177 -0.28 6.11 4.01
CA ARG A 177 0.83 6.32 3.07
C ARG A 177 1.68 5.08 2.97
N ASP A 178 2.05 4.75 1.75
CA ASP A 178 2.97 3.64 1.49
C ASP A 178 3.90 3.95 0.33
N THR A 179 5.05 3.28 0.35
CA THR A 179 6.03 3.34 -0.73
C THR A 179 6.46 1.92 -1.05
N ARG A 180 6.41 1.58 -2.32
CA ARG A 180 6.89 0.29 -2.82
C ARG A 180 8.03 0.51 -3.80
N THR A 181 9.09 -0.27 -3.61
CA THR A 181 10.18 -0.32 -4.57
C THR A 181 9.87 -1.39 -5.60
N VAL A 182 9.87 -1.01 -6.87
CA VAL A 182 9.63 -1.91 -8.01
C VAL A 182 10.82 -1.88 -8.96
N ALA A 183 10.98 -2.91 -9.78
CA ALA A 183 11.96 -2.86 -10.84
C ALA A 183 11.58 -1.76 -11.86
N MET A 184 12.58 -1.03 -12.37
CA MET A 184 12.35 -0.01 -13.39
C MET A 184 11.61 -0.59 -14.61
N LEU A 185 11.89 -1.84 -14.94
CA LEU A 185 11.22 -2.55 -16.02
C LEU A 185 9.71 -2.65 -15.81
N GLN A 186 9.26 -2.93 -14.58
CA GLN A 186 7.83 -2.97 -14.25
C GLN A 186 7.16 -1.59 -14.43
N TRP A 187 7.90 -0.53 -14.13
CA TRP A 187 7.41 0.83 -14.32
C TRP A 187 7.37 1.23 -15.81
N THR A 188 8.37 0.85 -16.61
CA THR A 188 8.53 1.30 -17.99
C THR A 188 7.87 0.41 -19.02
N LEU A 189 7.84 -0.92 -18.80
CA LEU A 189 7.20 -1.85 -19.72
C LEU A 189 5.70 -1.61 -19.81
N ALA A 190 5.21 -1.66 -21.05
CA ALA A 190 3.80 -1.50 -21.37
C ALA A 190 3.15 -0.31 -20.63
N ASP A 191 3.90 0.81 -20.53
CA ASP A 191 3.46 2.02 -19.85
C ASP A 191 2.88 1.77 -18.45
N GLY A 192 3.56 0.95 -17.66
CA GLY A 192 3.19 0.67 -16.27
C GLY A 192 2.09 -0.39 -16.09
N ALA A 193 1.74 -1.16 -17.12
CA ALA A 193 0.76 -2.24 -17.00
C ALA A 193 1.19 -3.30 -15.96
N ASP A 194 2.48 -3.51 -15.75
CA ASP A 194 3.04 -4.45 -14.77
C ASP A 194 2.95 -3.97 -13.32
N MET A 195 2.45 -2.76 -13.08
CA MET A 195 2.17 -2.24 -11.74
C MET A 195 1.00 -2.95 -11.04
N ALA A 196 0.30 -3.84 -11.72
CA ALA A 196 -0.86 -4.57 -11.17
C ALA A 196 -0.54 -5.31 -9.85
N ASN A 197 0.66 -5.89 -9.70
CA ASN A 197 1.04 -6.58 -8.47
C ASN A 197 1.15 -5.62 -7.26
N VAL A 198 1.65 -4.42 -7.47
CA VAL A 198 1.74 -3.38 -6.43
C VAL A 198 0.35 -2.95 -6.00
N PHE A 199 -0.54 -2.66 -6.96
CA PHE A 199 -1.92 -2.27 -6.67
C PHE A 199 -2.71 -3.40 -6.00
N ASN A 200 -2.51 -4.65 -6.40
CA ASN A 200 -3.12 -5.80 -5.72
C ASN A 200 -2.67 -5.90 -4.26
N ALA A 201 -1.38 -5.71 -3.97
CA ALA A 201 -0.85 -5.74 -2.61
C ALA A 201 -1.41 -4.59 -1.76
N TRP A 202 -1.48 -3.37 -2.30
CA TRP A 202 -2.08 -2.23 -1.63
C TRP A 202 -3.57 -2.43 -1.38
N ALA A 203 -4.32 -2.87 -2.38
CA ALA A 203 -5.76 -3.09 -2.25
C ALA A 203 -6.10 -4.20 -1.24
N ALA A 204 -5.33 -5.29 -1.22
CA ALA A 204 -5.50 -6.38 -0.27
C ALA A 204 -5.23 -5.92 1.18
N LEU A 205 -4.13 -5.16 1.39
CA LEU A 205 -3.81 -4.63 2.72
C LEU A 205 -4.83 -3.59 3.16
N LEU A 206 -5.26 -2.69 2.26
CA LEU A 206 -6.31 -1.72 2.54
C LEU A 206 -7.63 -2.40 2.91
N HIS A 207 -8.02 -3.45 2.17
CA HIS A 207 -9.19 -4.26 2.50
C HIS A 207 -9.08 -4.86 3.91
N THR A 208 -7.93 -5.44 4.27
CA THR A 208 -7.68 -5.97 5.61
C THR A 208 -7.92 -4.91 6.69
N ARG A 209 -7.44 -3.68 6.49
CA ARG A 209 -7.60 -2.59 7.46
C ARG A 209 -9.02 -2.02 7.51
N VAL A 210 -9.69 -1.93 6.36
CA VAL A 210 -11.10 -1.50 6.29
C VAL A 210 -12.03 -2.54 6.88
N SER A 211 -11.78 -3.84 6.64
CA SER A 211 -12.64 -4.92 7.14
C SER A 211 -12.40 -5.27 8.61
N GLY A 212 -11.29 -4.83 9.20
CA GLY A 212 -10.92 -5.16 10.58
C GLY A 212 -10.42 -6.60 10.79
N LYS A 213 -9.92 -7.22 9.71
CA LYS A 213 -9.42 -8.61 9.74
C LYS A 213 -7.91 -8.65 10.01
#